data_6d6e31ce7113bedfe7a98a0a94474937
#
_entry.id   6d6e31ce7113bedfe7a98a0a94474937
#
_cell.length_a   1.000
_cell.length_b   1.000
_cell.length_c   1.000
_cell.angle_alpha   90.00
_cell.angle_beta   90.00
_cell.angle_gamma   90.00
#
_symmetry.space_group_name_H-M   'P 1'
#
loop_
_entity.id
_entity.type
_entity.pdbx_description
1 polymer ?
#
loop_
_entity_poly.entity_id
_entity_poly.type
_entity_poly.pdbx_seq_one_letter_code
_entity_poly.pdbx_strand_id
1 'polypeptide(L)'
;MPKRNDIKSILIIGAGPIIIGQACEFDYSGAQACKALKEEGIRVILINSNPATIMTDPMMADSTYIEPIEKNIIEKIIKIEKPDAILPTMGGQTALNATLELFHSGVLDKYNIEIIGAKPESINKAEDRELFKECMNKIGLESAKAKIAKNLEDAESALEYVGLPAIIRPSFTLGGEGGGIAYNNEEFLEIVSNGLKLSPNTEVLIEESLLGWKEFEMEVVRDHSDNCIIICSIENVDPMGVHTGDSITCLLYTSPSPRDS
;
A
#
# COMPACT_ATOMS: atom_id res chain seq x y z
N MET A 1 -13.44 -17.32 -10.95
CA MET A 1 -13.32 -17.90 -9.61
C MET A 1 -14.71 -18.08 -9.04
N PRO A 2 -15.07 -19.26 -8.53
CA PRO A 2 -16.41 -19.45 -7.98
C PRO A 2 -16.56 -18.67 -6.65
N LYS A 3 -17.80 -18.24 -6.38
CA LYS A 3 -18.16 -17.60 -5.12
C LYS A 3 -17.84 -18.51 -3.92
N ARG A 4 -17.28 -17.94 -2.85
CA ARG A 4 -17.06 -18.60 -1.55
C ARG A 4 -18.39 -18.72 -0.81
N ASN A 5 -18.90 -19.93 -0.68
CA ASN A 5 -20.18 -20.20 0.02
C ASN A 5 -20.02 -20.37 1.54
N ASP A 6 -18.80 -20.50 2.00
CA ASP A 6 -18.40 -20.66 3.40
C ASP A 6 -18.28 -19.32 4.14
N ILE A 7 -18.07 -18.21 3.41
CA ILE A 7 -18.03 -16.85 3.96
C ILE A 7 -19.40 -16.20 3.78
N LYS A 8 -20.01 -15.79 4.88
CA LYS A 8 -21.33 -15.12 4.92
C LYS A 8 -21.24 -13.68 5.39
N SER A 9 -20.19 -13.34 6.12
CA SER A 9 -19.98 -12.00 6.67
C SER A 9 -18.52 -11.61 6.63
N ILE A 10 -18.26 -10.35 6.27
CA ILE A 10 -16.91 -9.80 6.11
C ILE A 10 -16.81 -8.47 6.86
N LEU A 11 -15.74 -8.32 7.65
CA LEU A 11 -15.34 -7.06 8.25
C LEU A 11 -14.36 -6.34 7.31
N ILE A 12 -14.74 -5.17 6.81
CA ILE A 12 -13.88 -4.28 6.04
C ILE A 12 -13.27 -3.25 7.00
N ILE A 13 -11.97 -3.05 6.92
CA ILE A 13 -11.28 -1.98 7.63
C ILE A 13 -11.02 -0.83 6.65
N GLY A 14 -11.51 0.35 6.99
CA GLY A 14 -11.30 1.57 6.21
C GLY A 14 -9.93 2.21 6.45
N ALA A 15 -9.66 3.29 5.71
CA ALA A 15 -8.37 3.98 5.71
C ALA A 15 -8.20 4.98 6.86
N GLY A 16 -9.28 5.30 7.58
CA GLY A 16 -9.28 6.38 8.55
C GLY A 16 -9.42 7.77 7.91
N PRO A 17 -8.80 8.81 8.46
CA PRO A 17 -8.82 10.15 7.89
C PRO A 17 -8.13 10.17 6.52
N ILE A 18 -8.71 10.89 5.56
CA ILE A 18 -8.08 11.15 4.27
C ILE A 18 -7.00 12.20 4.51
N ILE A 19 -5.75 11.85 4.21
CA ILE A 19 -4.60 12.75 4.29
C ILE A 19 -4.27 13.21 2.87
N ILE A 20 -3.97 14.50 2.69
CA ILE A 20 -3.55 15.04 1.39
C ILE A 20 -2.31 14.29 0.88
N GLY A 21 -2.37 13.81 -0.35
CA GLY A 21 -1.33 12.95 -0.96
C GLY A 21 -1.38 11.48 -0.51
N GLN A 22 -2.38 11.09 0.27
CA GLN A 22 -2.76 9.70 0.55
C GLN A 22 -4.24 9.51 0.24
N ALA A 23 -4.52 8.86 -0.86
CA ALA A 23 -5.51 7.83 -1.01
C ALA A 23 -6.97 8.22 -0.70
N CYS A 24 -7.51 9.24 -1.33
CA CYS A 24 -8.98 9.30 -1.53
C CYS A 24 -9.48 8.06 -2.30
N GLU A 25 -8.60 7.39 -3.06
CA GLU A 25 -8.89 6.13 -3.73
C GLU A 25 -9.31 5.01 -2.77
N PHE A 26 -8.81 4.98 -1.53
CA PHE A 26 -9.21 3.94 -0.56
C PHE A 26 -10.66 4.08 -0.11
N ASP A 27 -11.19 5.29 0.00
CA ASP A 27 -12.62 5.48 0.29
C ASP A 27 -13.48 4.93 -0.85
N TYR A 28 -13.10 5.22 -2.10
CA TYR A 28 -13.78 4.69 -3.27
C TYR A 28 -13.64 3.16 -3.35
N SER A 29 -12.45 2.62 -3.17
CA SER A 29 -12.19 1.17 -3.20
C SER A 29 -12.99 0.44 -2.13
N GLY A 30 -13.02 0.98 -0.91
CA GLY A 30 -13.83 0.43 0.18
C GLY A 30 -15.32 0.46 -0.10
N ALA A 31 -15.83 1.56 -0.67
CA ALA A 31 -17.22 1.68 -1.09
C ALA A 31 -17.57 0.66 -2.20
N GLN A 32 -16.69 0.46 -3.18
CA GLN A 32 -16.89 -0.55 -4.23
C GLN A 32 -16.84 -1.97 -3.66
N ALA A 33 -15.94 -2.25 -2.72
CA ALA A 33 -15.90 -3.54 -2.03
C ALA A 33 -17.20 -3.83 -1.28
N CYS A 34 -17.75 -2.84 -0.56
CA CYS A 34 -19.05 -2.97 0.10
C CYS A 34 -20.16 -3.34 -0.89
N LYS A 35 -20.23 -2.63 -2.03
CA LYS A 35 -21.22 -2.91 -3.08
C LYS A 35 -21.06 -4.32 -3.65
N ALA A 36 -19.85 -4.69 -4.07
CA ALA A 36 -19.58 -5.99 -4.68
C ALA A 36 -19.92 -7.13 -3.72
N LEU A 37 -19.57 -7.02 -2.45
CA LEU A 37 -19.89 -8.05 -1.44
C LEU A 37 -21.38 -8.16 -1.18
N LYS A 38 -22.11 -7.04 -1.12
CA LYS A 38 -23.58 -7.06 -0.98
C LYS A 38 -24.27 -7.65 -2.19
N GLU A 39 -23.80 -7.37 -3.41
CA GLU A 39 -24.30 -7.99 -4.65
C GLU A 39 -24.10 -9.51 -4.63
N GLU A 40 -23.01 -9.98 -4.03
CA GLU A 40 -22.78 -11.42 -3.78
C GLU A 40 -23.61 -11.98 -2.62
N GLY A 41 -24.39 -11.17 -1.93
CA GLY A 41 -25.22 -11.58 -0.79
C GLY A 41 -24.42 -11.85 0.49
N ILE A 42 -23.26 -11.23 0.63
CA ILE A 42 -22.40 -11.30 1.83
C ILE A 42 -22.76 -10.13 2.73
N ARG A 43 -22.92 -10.40 4.02
CA ARG A 43 -23.13 -9.37 5.02
C ARG A 43 -21.84 -8.55 5.23
N VAL A 44 -21.94 -7.24 5.10
CA VAL A 44 -20.80 -6.32 5.19
C VAL A 44 -20.82 -5.58 6.54
N ILE A 45 -19.73 -5.69 7.26
CA ILE A 45 -19.45 -4.93 8.47
C ILE A 45 -18.30 -4.00 8.14
N LEU A 46 -18.41 -2.72 8.48
CA LEU A 46 -17.40 -1.70 8.20
C LEU A 46 -16.96 -1.03 9.48
N ILE A 47 -15.65 -0.86 9.64
CA ILE A 47 -15.06 0.09 10.60
C ILE A 47 -14.27 1.16 9.84
N ASN A 48 -14.53 2.43 10.12
CA ASN A 48 -13.74 3.56 9.66
C ASN A 48 -13.81 4.69 10.69
N SER A 49 -12.70 5.36 10.95
CA SER A 49 -12.66 6.45 11.93
C SER A 49 -13.15 7.79 11.37
N ASN A 50 -13.29 7.92 10.07
CA ASN A 50 -13.77 9.15 9.42
C ASN A 50 -15.26 9.03 9.08
N PRO A 51 -16.13 9.85 9.70
CA PRO A 51 -17.57 9.83 9.41
C PRO A 51 -17.96 10.45 8.07
N ALA A 52 -17.07 11.22 7.45
CA ALA A 52 -17.34 12.02 6.25
C ALA A 52 -16.78 11.36 4.98
N THR A 53 -16.94 10.04 4.86
CA THR A 53 -16.46 9.28 3.70
C THR A 53 -17.64 8.60 2.98
N ILE A 54 -17.44 8.23 1.71
CA ILE A 54 -18.44 7.52 0.92
C ILE A 54 -18.75 6.17 1.56
N MET A 55 -17.71 5.43 2.01
CA MET A 55 -17.89 4.10 2.58
C MET A 55 -18.66 4.10 3.91
N THR A 56 -18.64 5.22 4.67
CA THR A 56 -19.38 5.34 5.93
C THR A 56 -20.84 5.77 5.76
N ASP A 57 -21.30 5.97 4.52
CA ASP A 57 -22.72 6.16 4.25
C ASP A 57 -23.50 4.96 4.77
N PRO A 58 -24.62 5.18 5.52
CA PRO A 58 -25.42 4.08 6.09
C PRO A 58 -25.94 3.05 5.09
N MET A 59 -25.99 3.38 3.81
CA MET A 59 -26.42 2.47 2.74
C MET A 59 -25.32 1.52 2.26
N MET A 60 -24.05 1.80 2.59
CA MET A 60 -22.91 1.05 2.07
C MET A 60 -22.74 -0.31 2.77
N ALA A 61 -22.76 -0.35 4.08
CA ALA A 61 -22.59 -1.58 4.85
C ALA A 61 -23.88 -1.96 5.63
N ASP A 62 -23.96 -3.21 6.07
CA ASP A 62 -25.07 -3.67 6.91
C ASP A 62 -24.89 -3.24 8.37
N SER A 63 -23.64 -3.07 8.81
CA SER A 63 -23.26 -2.49 10.09
C SER A 63 -22.05 -1.57 9.88
N THR A 64 -22.18 -0.31 10.29
CA THR A 64 -21.09 0.69 10.18
C THR A 64 -20.66 1.16 11.56
N TYR A 65 -19.37 1.04 11.85
CA TYR A 65 -18.73 1.50 13.08
C TYR A 65 -17.82 2.69 12.77
N ILE A 66 -18.20 3.87 13.29
CA ILE A 66 -17.38 5.08 13.21
C ILE A 66 -16.57 5.18 14.50
N GLU A 67 -15.47 4.44 14.51
CA GLU A 67 -14.64 4.23 15.70
C GLU A 67 -13.15 4.26 15.32
N PRO A 68 -12.24 4.50 16.27
CA PRO A 68 -10.80 4.40 16.03
C PRO A 68 -10.41 3.02 15.50
N ILE A 69 -9.54 3.02 14.48
CA ILE A 69 -9.01 1.79 13.88
C ILE A 69 -7.87 1.26 14.76
N GLU A 70 -8.25 0.73 15.91
CA GLU A 70 -7.34 0.18 16.91
C GLU A 70 -7.71 -1.27 17.22
N LYS A 71 -6.71 -2.10 17.51
CA LYS A 71 -6.90 -3.53 17.84
C LYS A 71 -8.00 -3.78 18.85
N ASN A 72 -8.01 -3.04 19.95
CA ASN A 72 -8.98 -3.25 21.04
C ASN A 72 -10.41 -2.93 20.64
N ILE A 73 -10.61 -1.96 19.76
CA ILE A 73 -11.90 -1.59 19.23
C ILE A 73 -12.37 -2.64 18.23
N ILE A 74 -11.48 -3.01 17.31
CA ILE A 74 -11.77 -4.03 16.28
C ILE A 74 -12.10 -5.37 16.97
N GLU A 75 -11.37 -5.78 18.01
CA GLU A 75 -11.70 -7.00 18.77
C GLU A 75 -13.09 -6.93 19.41
N LYS A 76 -13.53 -5.77 19.89
CA LYS A 76 -14.90 -5.59 20.42
C LYS A 76 -15.97 -5.78 19.33
N ILE A 77 -15.71 -5.20 18.14
CA ILE A 77 -16.59 -5.35 16.98
C ILE A 77 -16.66 -6.83 16.56
N ILE A 78 -15.52 -7.49 16.48
CA ILE A 78 -15.43 -8.93 16.18
C ILE A 78 -16.28 -9.78 17.16
N LYS A 79 -16.23 -9.47 18.44
CA LYS A 79 -17.04 -10.18 19.45
C LYS A 79 -18.55 -10.04 19.24
N ILE A 80 -18.98 -8.84 18.81
CA ILE A 80 -20.40 -8.52 18.59
C ILE A 80 -20.87 -9.13 17.27
N GLU A 81 -20.12 -8.86 16.19
CA GLU A 81 -20.54 -9.13 14.82
C GLU A 81 -20.18 -10.54 14.33
N LYS A 82 -19.13 -11.13 14.90
CA LYS A 82 -18.62 -12.48 14.56
C LYS A 82 -18.45 -12.67 13.05
N PRO A 83 -17.66 -11.82 12.37
CA PRO A 83 -17.43 -11.98 10.95
C PRO A 83 -16.67 -13.28 10.66
N ASP A 84 -16.92 -13.88 9.49
CA ASP A 84 -16.19 -15.05 9.02
C ASP A 84 -14.80 -14.66 8.49
N ALA A 85 -14.69 -13.47 7.92
CA ALA A 85 -13.43 -12.97 7.35
C ALA A 85 -13.22 -11.47 7.58
N ILE A 86 -11.97 -11.05 7.44
CA ILE A 86 -11.55 -9.65 7.47
C ILE A 86 -10.89 -9.27 6.12
N LEU A 87 -11.25 -8.12 5.56
CA LEU A 87 -10.70 -7.57 4.33
C LEU A 87 -9.94 -6.27 4.61
N PRO A 88 -8.60 -6.32 4.71
CA PRO A 88 -7.79 -5.15 5.04
C PRO A 88 -7.33 -4.34 3.82
N THR A 89 -7.31 -4.92 2.63
CA THR A 89 -6.66 -4.34 1.44
C THR A 89 -7.36 -3.10 0.88
N MET A 90 -8.55 -2.77 1.37
CA MET A 90 -9.31 -1.60 0.95
C MET A 90 -9.10 -0.36 1.82
N GLY A 91 -8.26 -0.42 2.85
CA GLY A 91 -8.05 0.66 3.81
C GLY A 91 -6.60 1.15 3.91
N GLY A 92 -5.76 0.83 2.92
CA GLY A 92 -4.36 1.24 2.88
C GLY A 92 -3.55 0.79 4.08
N GLN A 93 -2.46 1.49 4.35
CA GLN A 93 -1.52 1.13 5.41
C GLN A 93 -2.15 1.04 6.80
N THR A 94 -3.14 1.90 7.09
CA THR A 94 -3.85 1.87 8.37
C THR A 94 -4.54 0.52 8.61
N ALA A 95 -5.26 0.03 7.59
CA ALA A 95 -5.96 -1.25 7.68
C ALA A 95 -5.01 -2.45 7.70
N LEU A 96 -3.94 -2.40 6.89
CA LEU A 96 -2.92 -3.44 6.86
C LEU A 96 -2.22 -3.59 8.21
N ASN A 97 -1.76 -2.48 8.79
CA ASN A 97 -1.11 -2.47 10.10
C ASN A 97 -2.02 -2.98 11.22
N ALA A 98 -3.28 -2.52 11.26
CA ALA A 98 -4.26 -2.98 12.24
C ALA A 98 -4.51 -4.49 12.12
N THR A 99 -4.58 -5.01 10.89
CA THR A 99 -4.79 -6.44 10.64
C THR A 99 -3.58 -7.27 11.05
N LEU A 100 -2.37 -6.82 10.76
CA LEU A 100 -1.15 -7.49 11.22
C LEU A 100 -1.07 -7.50 12.75
N GLU A 101 -1.46 -6.43 13.43
CA GLU A 101 -1.51 -6.39 14.90
C GLU A 101 -2.54 -7.40 15.46
N LEU A 102 -3.72 -7.50 14.85
CA LEU A 102 -4.73 -8.50 15.20
C LEU A 102 -4.20 -9.94 15.00
N PHE A 103 -3.52 -10.18 13.88
CA PHE A 103 -2.92 -11.47 13.57
C PHE A 103 -1.83 -11.86 14.58
N HIS A 104 -0.83 -11.00 14.79
CA HIS A 104 0.28 -11.28 15.72
C HIS A 104 -0.17 -11.41 17.18
N SER A 105 -1.26 -10.76 17.58
CA SER A 105 -1.84 -10.91 18.92
C SER A 105 -2.71 -12.15 19.07
N GLY A 106 -2.91 -12.96 18.02
CA GLY A 106 -3.74 -14.17 18.06
C GLY A 106 -5.25 -13.91 18.13
N VAL A 107 -5.70 -12.67 17.94
CA VAL A 107 -7.14 -12.34 17.98
C VAL A 107 -7.89 -13.01 16.84
N LEU A 108 -7.31 -13.04 15.64
CA LEU A 108 -7.98 -13.66 14.49
C LEU A 108 -8.15 -15.17 14.67
N ASP A 109 -7.13 -15.86 15.17
CA ASP A 109 -7.20 -17.30 15.48
C ASP A 109 -8.22 -17.59 16.60
N LYS A 110 -8.22 -16.75 17.63
CA LYS A 110 -9.16 -16.88 18.77
C LYS A 110 -10.63 -16.85 18.34
N TYR A 111 -10.96 -16.07 17.32
CA TYR A 111 -12.32 -15.94 16.80
C TYR A 111 -12.54 -16.68 15.48
N ASN A 112 -11.54 -17.42 15.00
CA ASN A 112 -11.57 -18.17 13.74
C ASN A 112 -11.94 -17.30 12.53
N ILE A 113 -11.21 -16.17 12.37
CA ILE A 113 -11.44 -15.20 11.30
C ILE A 113 -10.38 -15.37 10.24
N GLU A 114 -10.80 -15.54 9.00
CA GLU A 114 -9.91 -15.62 7.84
C GLU A 114 -9.52 -14.22 7.36
N ILE A 115 -8.23 -14.02 7.02
CA ILE A 115 -7.79 -12.81 6.31
C ILE A 115 -7.94 -13.09 4.81
N ILE A 116 -8.74 -12.26 4.13
CA ILE A 116 -8.92 -12.32 2.68
C ILE A 116 -8.31 -11.11 1.99
N GLY A 117 -8.04 -11.23 0.67
CA GLY A 117 -7.36 -10.21 -0.12
C GLY A 117 -5.86 -10.40 -0.14
N ALA A 118 -5.18 -10.34 1.01
CA ALA A 118 -3.74 -10.60 1.11
C ALA A 118 -3.41 -11.35 2.40
N LYS A 119 -2.49 -12.30 2.33
CA LYS A 119 -2.00 -13.04 3.50
C LYS A 119 -0.98 -12.20 4.28
N PRO A 120 -0.86 -12.39 5.62
CA PRO A 120 0.10 -11.64 6.45
C PRO A 120 1.54 -11.70 5.93
N GLU A 121 1.99 -12.87 5.44
CA GLU A 121 3.33 -13.03 4.88
C GLU A 121 3.52 -12.22 3.59
N SER A 122 2.46 -12.09 2.78
CA SER A 122 2.49 -11.28 1.55
C SER A 122 2.49 -9.79 1.87
N ILE A 123 1.71 -9.38 2.88
CA ILE A 123 1.72 -7.99 3.37
C ILE A 123 3.12 -7.64 3.87
N ASN A 124 3.73 -8.47 4.73
CA ASN A 124 5.07 -8.22 5.24
C ASN A 124 6.12 -8.13 4.13
N LYS A 125 6.05 -9.02 3.12
CA LYS A 125 6.98 -8.96 1.97
C LYS A 125 6.79 -7.71 1.11
N ALA A 126 5.57 -7.21 0.98
CA ALA A 126 5.29 -6.01 0.20
C ALA A 126 5.72 -4.72 0.93
N GLU A 127 5.54 -4.69 2.24
CA GLU A 127 5.79 -3.51 3.06
C GLU A 127 7.25 -3.38 3.49
N ASP A 128 7.93 -4.51 3.71
CA ASP A 128 9.35 -4.52 4.09
C ASP A 128 10.24 -4.46 2.85
N ARG A 129 11.02 -3.38 2.73
CA ARG A 129 11.87 -3.11 1.56
C ARG A 129 12.95 -4.18 1.34
N GLU A 130 13.51 -4.73 2.41
CA GLU A 130 14.55 -5.76 2.30
C GLU A 130 13.93 -7.07 1.85
N LEU A 131 12.82 -7.49 2.46
CA LEU A 131 12.09 -8.69 2.06
C LEU A 131 11.56 -8.58 0.62
N PHE A 132 11.07 -7.40 0.22
CA PHE A 132 10.65 -7.14 -1.15
C PHE A 132 11.81 -7.28 -2.13
N LYS A 133 12.95 -6.63 -1.85
CA LYS A 133 14.16 -6.71 -2.68
C LYS A 133 14.69 -8.13 -2.80
N GLU A 134 14.73 -8.87 -1.69
CA GLU A 134 15.09 -10.30 -1.73
C GLU A 134 14.14 -11.11 -2.59
N CYS A 135 12.83 -10.84 -2.49
CA CYS A 135 11.83 -11.51 -3.30
C CYS A 135 12.01 -11.22 -4.79
N MET A 136 12.25 -9.97 -5.17
CA MET A 136 12.51 -9.57 -6.56
C MET A 136 13.79 -10.23 -7.10
N ASN A 137 14.87 -10.21 -6.32
CA ASN A 137 16.13 -10.87 -6.71
C ASN A 137 15.97 -12.39 -6.93
N LYS A 138 15.16 -13.06 -6.09
CA LYS A 138 14.90 -14.51 -6.23
C LYS A 138 14.21 -14.87 -7.54
N ILE A 139 13.39 -13.98 -8.08
CA ILE A 139 12.67 -14.18 -9.35
C ILE A 139 13.39 -13.55 -10.54
N GLY A 140 14.60 -12.98 -10.32
CA GLY A 140 15.43 -12.40 -11.38
C GLY A 140 14.97 -11.03 -11.87
N LEU A 141 14.18 -10.31 -11.05
CA LEU A 141 13.80 -8.93 -11.34
C LEU A 141 14.74 -7.97 -10.64
N GLU A 142 15.08 -6.90 -11.33
CA GLU A 142 15.87 -5.80 -10.80
C GLU A 142 14.95 -4.81 -10.06
N SER A 143 15.47 -4.22 -8.99
CA SER A 143 14.86 -3.10 -8.29
C SER A 143 15.81 -1.90 -8.32
N ALA A 144 15.28 -0.69 -8.19
CA ALA A 144 16.09 0.51 -8.11
C ALA A 144 17.20 0.35 -7.06
N LYS A 145 18.40 0.81 -7.40
CA LYS A 145 19.52 0.79 -6.46
C LYS A 145 19.19 1.72 -5.30
N ALA A 146 19.36 1.24 -4.09
CA ALA A 146 19.11 2.01 -2.90
C ALA A 146 20.06 1.61 -1.77
N LYS A 147 20.45 2.59 -0.95
CA LYS A 147 21.21 2.41 0.29
C LYS A 147 20.74 3.37 1.36
N ILE A 148 20.73 2.91 2.61
CA ILE A 148 20.51 3.76 3.78
C ILE A 148 21.86 4.35 4.21
N ALA A 149 21.88 5.64 4.52
CA ALA A 149 23.01 6.35 5.07
C ALA A 149 22.63 6.99 6.42
N LYS A 150 23.54 6.88 7.40
CA LYS A 150 23.39 7.42 8.75
C LYS A 150 24.33 8.62 9.01
N ASN A 151 25.25 8.83 8.13
CA ASN A 151 26.24 9.91 8.16
C ASN A 151 26.67 10.26 6.72
N LEU A 152 27.49 11.27 6.58
CA LEU A 152 27.95 11.74 5.25
C LEU A 152 28.87 10.71 4.56
N GLU A 153 29.69 9.97 5.30
CA GLU A 153 30.59 8.96 4.74
C GLU A 153 29.80 7.79 4.14
N ASP A 154 28.77 7.31 4.87
CA ASP A 154 27.84 6.32 4.32
C ASP A 154 27.11 6.85 3.08
N ALA A 155 26.75 8.14 3.08
CA ALA A 155 26.06 8.77 1.96
C ALA A 155 26.94 8.87 0.72
N GLU A 156 28.21 9.21 0.86
CA GLU A 156 29.18 9.22 -0.26
C GLU A 156 29.35 7.81 -0.85
N SER A 157 29.49 6.79 0.02
CA SER A 157 29.52 5.39 -0.42
C SER A 157 28.22 4.96 -1.11
N ALA A 158 27.08 5.48 -0.67
CA ALA A 158 25.80 5.21 -1.30
C ALA A 158 25.71 5.87 -2.67
N LEU A 159 26.21 7.11 -2.81
CA LEU A 159 26.23 7.84 -4.08
C LEU A 159 27.09 7.13 -5.14
N GLU A 160 28.26 6.62 -4.74
CA GLU A 160 29.11 5.81 -5.64
C GLU A 160 28.39 4.58 -6.20
N TYR A 161 27.53 3.97 -5.38
CA TYR A 161 26.75 2.79 -5.78
C TYR A 161 25.51 3.14 -6.62
N VAL A 162 24.80 4.20 -6.25
CA VAL A 162 23.53 4.60 -6.86
C VAL A 162 23.76 5.44 -8.13
N GLY A 163 24.73 6.36 -8.10
CA GLY A 163 24.98 7.33 -9.17
C GLY A 163 24.06 8.55 -9.09
N LEU A 164 24.26 9.47 -10.05
CA LEU A 164 23.43 10.66 -10.22
C LEU A 164 22.56 10.54 -11.50
N PRO A 165 21.37 11.12 -11.52
CA PRO A 165 20.66 11.79 -10.42
C PRO A 165 20.25 10.82 -9.30
N ALA A 166 20.31 11.27 -8.04
CA ALA A 166 19.94 10.49 -6.87
C ALA A 166 18.74 11.10 -6.14
N ILE A 167 17.85 10.25 -5.64
CA ILE A 167 16.72 10.66 -4.80
C ILE A 167 17.12 10.45 -3.35
N ILE A 168 16.94 11.46 -2.52
CA ILE A 168 17.22 11.42 -1.09
C ILE A 168 15.89 11.53 -0.35
N ARG A 169 15.62 10.58 0.56
CA ARG A 169 14.39 10.54 1.38
C ARG A 169 14.77 10.36 2.84
N PRO A 170 14.58 11.37 3.70
CA PRO A 170 14.73 11.21 5.13
C PRO A 170 13.73 10.21 5.68
N SER A 171 14.17 9.39 6.64
CA SER A 171 13.28 8.44 7.31
C SER A 171 12.34 9.16 8.27
N PHE A 172 11.07 8.74 8.32
CA PHE A 172 10.06 9.24 9.24
C PHE A 172 9.74 10.74 9.14
N THR A 173 9.95 11.37 7.99
CA THR A 173 9.47 12.74 7.72
C THR A 173 8.11 12.71 7.02
N LEU A 174 7.27 13.70 7.31
CA LEU A 174 5.95 13.84 6.69
C LEU A 174 6.04 14.71 5.42
N GLY A 175 5.28 14.32 4.40
CA GLY A 175 5.13 15.15 3.20
C GLY A 175 6.41 15.37 2.36
N GLY A 176 7.43 14.51 2.50
CA GLY A 176 8.68 14.61 1.74
C GLY A 176 9.63 15.72 2.23
N GLU A 177 9.39 16.28 3.41
CA GLU A 177 10.21 17.33 4.01
C GLU A 177 11.66 16.87 4.17
N GLY A 178 12.61 17.71 3.72
CA GLY A 178 14.03 17.43 3.77
C GLY A 178 14.54 16.45 2.73
N GLY A 179 13.68 15.91 1.86
CA GLY A 179 14.04 15.10 0.72
C GLY A 179 14.20 15.91 -0.55
N GLY A 180 14.74 15.28 -1.60
CA GLY A 180 14.91 15.93 -2.90
C GLY A 180 15.62 15.04 -3.91
N ILE A 181 15.79 15.60 -5.09
CA ILE A 181 16.56 14.97 -6.17
C ILE A 181 17.86 15.79 -6.35
N ALA A 182 18.99 15.11 -6.27
CA ALA A 182 20.30 15.70 -6.50
C ALA A 182 20.78 15.37 -7.91
N TYR A 183 21.16 16.37 -8.66
CA TYR A 183 21.70 16.23 -10.02
C TYR A 183 23.24 16.36 -10.05
N ASN A 184 23.83 16.85 -8.96
CA ASN A 184 25.27 16.99 -8.79
C ASN A 184 25.69 16.75 -7.34
N ASN A 185 26.98 16.65 -7.08
CA ASN A 185 27.52 16.36 -5.75
C ASN A 185 27.24 17.45 -4.72
N GLU A 186 27.18 18.72 -5.13
CA GLU A 186 26.93 19.85 -4.21
C GLU A 186 25.49 19.77 -3.69
N GLU A 187 24.52 19.63 -4.59
CA GLU A 187 23.11 19.43 -4.23
C GLU A 187 22.92 18.17 -3.36
N PHE A 188 23.64 17.09 -3.70
CA PHE A 188 23.57 15.85 -2.95
C PHE A 188 23.97 16.04 -1.49
N LEU A 189 25.12 16.65 -1.24
CA LEU A 189 25.62 16.89 0.12
C LEU A 189 24.72 17.82 0.92
N GLU A 190 24.16 18.86 0.27
CA GLU A 190 23.20 19.76 0.91
C GLU A 190 21.94 19.04 1.34
N ILE A 191 21.29 18.30 0.42
CA ILE A 191 20.02 17.57 0.70
C ILE A 191 20.26 16.50 1.75
N VAL A 192 21.33 15.69 1.65
CA VAL A 192 21.67 14.67 2.63
C VAL A 192 21.89 15.28 4.01
N SER A 193 22.69 16.35 4.11
CA SER A 193 22.96 17.03 5.39
C SER A 193 21.69 17.55 6.05
N ASN A 194 20.76 18.11 5.26
CA ASN A 194 19.46 18.54 5.76
C ASN A 194 18.57 17.36 6.13
N GLY A 195 18.52 16.32 5.31
CA GLY A 195 17.74 15.12 5.57
C GLY A 195 18.16 14.38 6.85
N LEU A 196 19.47 14.24 7.08
CA LEU A 196 19.99 13.62 8.31
C LEU A 196 19.64 14.41 9.57
N LYS A 197 19.55 15.77 9.48
CA LYS A 197 19.15 16.61 10.62
C LYS A 197 17.66 16.53 10.91
N LEU A 198 16.83 16.39 9.89
CA LEU A 198 15.36 16.34 9.99
C LEU A 198 14.85 14.96 10.35
N SER A 199 15.58 13.91 9.99
CA SER A 199 15.22 12.54 10.31
C SER A 199 15.36 12.24 11.81
N PRO A 200 14.31 11.81 12.50
CA PRO A 200 14.35 11.51 13.94
C PRO A 200 15.38 10.44 14.34
N ASN A 201 15.67 9.53 13.44
CA ASN A 201 16.67 8.46 13.64
C ASN A 201 18.01 8.72 12.92
N THR A 202 18.19 9.94 12.38
CA THR A 202 19.39 10.34 11.64
C THR A 202 19.69 9.38 10.48
N GLU A 203 18.67 9.04 9.70
CA GLU A 203 18.78 8.16 8.54
C GLU A 203 18.17 8.80 7.31
N VAL A 204 18.84 8.64 6.17
CA VAL A 204 18.32 8.96 4.85
C VAL A 204 18.44 7.74 3.93
N LEU A 205 17.43 7.52 3.12
CA LEU A 205 17.47 6.58 2.02
C LEU A 205 17.95 7.32 0.78
N ILE A 206 18.94 6.76 0.09
CA ILE A 206 19.48 7.26 -1.16
C ILE A 206 19.17 6.25 -2.25
N GLU A 207 18.44 6.69 -3.27
CA GLU A 207 17.94 5.83 -4.34
C GLU A 207 18.35 6.38 -5.70
N GLU A 208 18.56 5.51 -6.69
CA GLU A 208 18.74 5.94 -8.08
C GLU A 208 17.45 6.59 -8.59
N SER A 209 17.62 7.65 -9.38
CA SER A 209 16.49 8.34 -9.98
C SER A 209 16.02 7.60 -11.23
N LEU A 210 14.73 7.28 -11.28
CA LEU A 210 14.08 6.71 -12.45
C LEU A 210 13.35 7.79 -13.28
N LEU A 211 13.74 9.07 -13.14
CA LEU A 211 13.19 10.16 -13.95
C LEU A 211 13.34 9.87 -15.45
N GLY A 212 12.25 10.05 -16.18
CA GLY A 212 12.18 9.74 -17.61
C GLY A 212 11.83 8.28 -17.95
N TRP A 213 11.72 7.42 -16.94
CA TRP A 213 11.16 6.10 -17.13
C TRP A 213 9.63 6.19 -17.23
N LYS A 214 9.04 5.22 -17.92
CA LYS A 214 7.60 5.01 -17.92
C LYS A 214 7.20 4.11 -16.77
N GLU A 215 6.07 4.44 -16.15
CA GLU A 215 5.51 3.67 -15.05
C GLU A 215 4.31 2.87 -15.53
N PHE A 216 4.33 1.58 -15.26
CA PHE A 216 3.26 0.65 -15.59
C PHE A 216 2.85 -0.12 -14.36
N GLU A 217 1.55 -0.28 -14.18
CA GLU A 217 0.97 -1.08 -13.13
C GLU A 217 0.14 -2.22 -13.69
N MET A 218 0.00 -3.27 -12.93
CA MET A 218 -0.86 -4.41 -13.27
C MET A 218 -1.74 -4.75 -12.10
N GLU A 219 -3.05 -4.80 -12.33
CA GLU A 219 -3.98 -5.36 -11.35
C GLU A 219 -3.99 -6.88 -11.49
N VAL A 220 -3.50 -7.55 -10.46
CA VAL A 220 -3.33 -9.01 -10.46
C VAL A 220 -4.21 -9.64 -9.38
N VAL A 221 -5.00 -10.62 -9.76
CA VAL A 221 -5.83 -11.41 -8.85
C VAL A 221 -5.36 -12.85 -8.84
N ARG A 222 -5.13 -13.40 -7.65
CA ARG A 222 -4.71 -14.79 -7.46
C ARG A 222 -5.61 -15.47 -6.44
N ASP A 223 -6.13 -16.64 -6.77
CA ASP A 223 -6.96 -17.40 -5.85
C ASP A 223 -6.14 -18.42 -5.03
N HIS A 224 -6.80 -19.08 -4.08
CA HIS A 224 -6.18 -20.10 -3.23
C HIS A 224 -5.79 -21.39 -3.97
N SER A 225 -6.28 -21.57 -5.19
CA SER A 225 -5.92 -22.69 -6.07
C SER A 225 -4.76 -22.34 -7.01
N ASP A 226 -4.11 -21.21 -6.78
CA ASP A 226 -2.98 -20.71 -7.55
C ASP A 226 -3.32 -20.26 -8.98
N ASN A 227 -4.60 -20.04 -9.29
CA ASN A 227 -4.98 -19.40 -10.54
C ASN A 227 -4.66 -17.90 -10.44
N CYS A 228 -3.84 -17.42 -11.37
CA CYS A 228 -3.41 -16.04 -11.45
C CYS A 228 -3.92 -15.40 -12.74
N ILE A 229 -4.60 -14.27 -12.63
CA ILE A 229 -5.08 -13.50 -13.78
C ILE A 229 -4.68 -12.03 -13.64
N ILE A 230 -4.33 -11.42 -14.76
CA ILE A 230 -4.14 -9.98 -14.88
C ILE A 230 -5.46 -9.38 -15.33
N ILE A 231 -6.06 -8.54 -14.51
CA ILE A 231 -7.33 -7.89 -14.80
C ILE A 231 -7.13 -6.79 -15.84
N CYS A 232 -6.11 -5.95 -15.63
CA CYS A 232 -5.73 -4.88 -16.54
C CYS A 232 -4.27 -4.48 -16.37
N SER A 233 -3.74 -3.82 -17.39
CA SER A 233 -2.47 -3.10 -17.33
C SER A 233 -2.76 -1.60 -17.45
N ILE A 234 -2.05 -0.80 -16.69
CA ILE A 234 -2.25 0.65 -16.56
C ILE A 234 -0.91 1.33 -16.82
N GLU A 235 -0.91 2.39 -17.64
CA GLU A 235 0.21 3.31 -17.77
C GLU A 235 -0.09 4.56 -16.96
N ASN A 236 0.82 4.96 -16.07
CA ASN A 236 0.82 6.26 -15.44
C ASN A 236 1.46 7.27 -16.40
N VAL A 237 0.67 8.26 -16.84
CA VAL A 237 1.08 9.21 -17.88
C VAL A 237 1.96 10.32 -17.32
N ASP A 238 1.78 10.63 -16.05
CA ASP A 238 2.59 11.64 -15.36
C ASP A 238 4.04 11.15 -15.14
N PRO A 239 4.99 12.08 -14.95
CA PRO A 239 6.38 11.72 -14.72
C PRO A 239 6.54 10.79 -13.52
N MET A 240 7.47 9.84 -13.63
CA MET A 240 7.86 8.95 -12.53
C MET A 240 8.15 9.76 -11.25
N GLY A 241 7.51 9.34 -10.15
CA GLY A 241 7.60 9.98 -8.83
C GLY A 241 6.36 10.78 -8.44
N VAL A 242 5.40 11.01 -9.36
CA VAL A 242 4.05 11.43 -8.99
C VAL A 242 3.34 10.23 -8.34
N HIS A 243 2.67 10.47 -7.22
CA HIS A 243 1.96 9.39 -6.52
C HIS A 243 0.87 8.80 -7.43
N THR A 244 0.76 7.47 -7.50
CA THR A 244 -0.15 6.77 -8.43
C THR A 244 -1.61 7.18 -8.27
N GLY A 245 -2.07 7.43 -7.05
CA GLY A 245 -3.42 7.93 -6.78
C GLY A 245 -3.70 9.36 -7.27
N ASP A 246 -2.66 10.13 -7.57
CA ASP A 246 -2.73 11.51 -8.08
C ASP A 246 -2.36 11.61 -9.57
N SER A 247 -1.89 10.52 -10.18
CA SER A 247 -1.45 10.46 -11.57
C SER A 247 -2.62 10.25 -12.54
N ILE A 248 -2.46 10.80 -13.74
CA ILE A 248 -3.34 10.47 -14.87
C ILE A 248 -3.00 9.06 -15.35
N THR A 249 -3.97 8.16 -15.30
CA THR A 249 -3.80 6.77 -15.67
C THR A 249 -4.51 6.41 -16.97
N CYS A 250 -3.91 5.53 -17.76
CA CYS A 250 -4.47 5.00 -18.98
C CYS A 250 -4.49 3.48 -18.98
N LEU A 251 -5.66 2.89 -19.21
CA LEU A 251 -5.78 1.45 -19.40
C LEU A 251 -5.21 1.04 -20.76
N LEU A 252 -4.33 0.02 -20.77
CA LEU A 252 -3.58 -0.37 -21.95
C LEU A 252 -4.26 -1.40 -22.86
N TYR A 253 -5.51 -1.77 -22.60
CA TYR A 253 -6.23 -2.74 -23.44
C TYR A 253 -6.50 -2.26 -24.87
N THR A 254 -6.31 -0.98 -25.15
CA THR A 254 -6.45 -0.40 -26.50
C THR A 254 -5.13 -0.03 -27.15
N SER A 255 -4.00 -0.21 -26.47
CA SER A 255 -2.69 0.00 -27.08
C SER A 255 -2.44 -1.06 -28.13
N PRO A 256 -2.02 -0.68 -29.37
CA PRO A 256 -1.61 -1.65 -30.35
C PRO A 256 -0.44 -2.45 -29.80
N SER A 257 -0.57 -3.79 -29.88
CA SER A 257 0.54 -4.67 -29.55
C SER A 257 1.74 -4.35 -30.45
N PRO A 258 2.99 -4.43 -29.98
CA PRO A 258 4.16 -4.36 -30.86
C PRO A 258 4.14 -5.37 -32.02
N ARG A 259 3.22 -6.34 -31.99
CA ARG A 259 2.97 -7.28 -33.09
C ARG A 259 2.03 -6.77 -34.14
N ASP A 260 1.34 -5.64 -33.89
CA ASP A 260 0.35 -5.03 -34.76
C ASP A 260 0.93 -3.83 -35.55
N SER A 261 2.25 -3.60 -35.46
CA SER A 261 3.04 -2.59 -36.18
C SER A 261 3.96 -3.21 -37.22
#